data_94d6ed65629e369c974c3a6df5f7b0b4
#
_entry.id   94d6ed65629e369c974c3a6df5f7b0b4
#
_cell.length_a   1.000
_cell.length_b   1.000
_cell.length_c   1.000
_cell.angle_alpha   90.00
_cell.angle_beta   90.00
_cell.angle_gamma   90.00
#
_symmetry.space_group_name_H-M   'P 1'
#
loop_
_entity.id
_entity.type
_entity.pdbx_description
1 polymer ?
#
loop_
_entity_poly.entity_id
_entity_poly.type
_entity_poly.pdbx_seq_one_letter_code
_entity_poly.pdbx_strand_id
1 'polypeptide(L)'
;GSGKSTITALLAKSMAKRGYNVLVVDSDESNFGLHRQLGIGMPEDFMNYLGGKKTLGEKLMQAYQSGGNTIILENKWKISDIPEAYTVKKGNIQMMAIGKIHAFGEGCACPMGALAKNLLNNMETTSEDIIFVDTEAGIEHFGRGVEEGCDLILMILDPSYESIRLSEKIKELAEKAGKTLYFILNRADKTGIQFMLETVDKTHVLASVPLDADIFRAGLVGEELSVELPEIESVADSLVSGNYL
;
A
#
# COMPACT_ATOMS: atom_id res chain seq x y z
N GLY A 1 11.25 -7.91 3.22
CA GLY A 1 10.26 -7.96 3.87
C GLY A 1 9.93 -7.39 5.24
N SER A 2 9.79 -6.04 5.42
CA SER A 2 9.42 -5.44 6.72
C SER A 2 8.00 -5.78 7.20
N GLY A 3 7.15 -6.42 6.38
CA GLY A 3 5.77 -6.80 6.73
C GLY A 3 4.70 -5.80 6.28
N LYS A 4 4.96 -4.96 5.28
CA LYS A 4 3.99 -3.99 4.72
C LYS A 4 2.65 -4.62 4.40
N SER A 5 2.61 -5.63 3.54
CA SER A 5 1.38 -6.31 3.14
C SER A 5 0.62 -6.91 4.31
N THR A 6 1.35 -7.41 5.33
CA THR A 6 0.75 -7.93 6.57
C THR A 6 0.05 -6.81 7.35
N ILE A 7 0.73 -5.68 7.56
CA ILE A 7 0.14 -4.52 8.25
C ILE A 7 -1.02 -3.95 7.43
N THR A 8 -0.88 -3.84 6.11
CA THR A 8 -1.97 -3.42 5.20
C THR A 8 -3.20 -4.31 5.36
N ALA A 9 -3.04 -5.65 5.35
CA ALA A 9 -4.15 -6.57 5.51
C ALA A 9 -4.82 -6.46 6.90
N LEU A 10 -4.04 -6.32 7.96
CA LEU A 10 -4.57 -6.16 9.33
C LEU A 10 -5.33 -4.84 9.50
N LEU A 11 -4.77 -3.72 9.02
CA LEU A 11 -5.44 -2.42 9.04
C LEU A 11 -6.71 -2.42 8.20
N ALA A 12 -6.68 -3.00 6.99
CA ALA A 12 -7.87 -3.12 6.16
C ALA A 12 -9.00 -3.87 6.86
N LYS A 13 -8.67 -4.98 7.55
CA LYS A 13 -9.64 -5.75 8.34
C LYS A 13 -10.18 -4.97 9.54
N SER A 14 -9.31 -4.26 10.25
CA SER A 14 -9.68 -3.42 11.39
C SER A 14 -10.63 -2.29 10.95
N MET A 15 -10.34 -1.60 9.86
CA MET A 15 -11.19 -0.52 9.34
C MET A 15 -12.53 -1.04 8.80
N ALA A 16 -12.54 -2.18 8.11
CA ALA A 16 -13.77 -2.81 7.65
C ALA A 16 -14.70 -3.21 8.80
N LYS A 17 -14.17 -3.68 9.93
CA LYS A 17 -14.94 -3.96 11.16
C LYS A 17 -15.56 -2.70 11.77
N ARG A 18 -14.94 -1.54 11.58
CA ARG A 18 -15.45 -0.22 12.01
C ARG A 18 -16.53 0.31 11.06
N GLY A 19 -16.84 -0.40 9.98
CA GLY A 19 -17.90 -0.05 9.03
C GLY A 19 -17.43 0.71 7.80
N TYR A 20 -16.13 1.00 7.67
CA TYR A 20 -15.61 1.66 6.48
C TYR A 20 -15.66 0.75 5.24
N ASN A 21 -15.89 1.35 4.08
CA ASN A 21 -15.67 0.73 2.78
C ASN A 21 -14.17 0.77 2.48
N VAL A 22 -13.51 -0.36 2.48
CA VAL A 22 -12.06 -0.43 2.34
C VAL A 22 -11.68 -0.92 0.94
N LEU A 23 -10.95 -0.10 0.20
CA LEU A 23 -10.26 -0.53 -1.01
C LEU A 23 -8.77 -0.80 -0.69
N VAL A 24 -8.31 -1.99 -1.00
CA VAL A 24 -6.89 -2.33 -0.95
C VAL A 24 -6.35 -2.38 -2.38
N VAL A 25 -5.42 -1.48 -2.69
CA VAL A 25 -4.73 -1.41 -3.98
C VAL A 25 -3.37 -2.08 -3.83
N ASP A 26 -3.20 -3.22 -4.46
CA ASP A 26 -1.91 -3.92 -4.53
C ASP A 26 -1.08 -3.35 -5.69
N SER A 27 -0.08 -2.56 -5.36
CA SER A 27 0.86 -1.94 -6.30
C SER A 27 2.26 -2.56 -6.23
N ASP A 28 2.46 -3.64 -5.45
CA ASP A 28 3.68 -4.42 -5.43
C ASP A 28 3.63 -5.50 -6.52
N GLU A 29 4.35 -5.29 -7.60
CA GLU A 29 4.39 -6.17 -8.76
C GLU A 29 5.01 -7.55 -8.49
N SER A 30 5.73 -7.69 -7.39
CA SER A 30 6.48 -8.89 -7.01
C SER A 30 5.80 -9.75 -5.95
N ASN A 31 4.86 -9.19 -5.19
CA ASN A 31 4.20 -9.87 -4.08
C ASN A 31 2.86 -10.48 -4.51
N PHE A 32 2.71 -11.80 -4.31
CA PHE A 32 1.49 -12.56 -4.59
C PHE A 32 0.76 -13.02 -3.33
N GLY A 33 1.06 -12.43 -2.16
CA GLY A 33 0.55 -12.89 -0.87
C GLY A 33 -0.61 -12.10 -0.27
N LEU A 34 -0.80 -10.84 -0.65
CA LEU A 34 -1.74 -9.93 0.00
C LEU A 34 -3.21 -10.44 -0.06
N HIS A 35 -3.66 -10.92 -1.21
CA HIS A 35 -5.01 -11.45 -1.38
C HIS A 35 -5.30 -12.63 -0.43
N ARG A 36 -4.31 -13.51 -0.20
CA ARG A 36 -4.44 -14.64 0.75
C ARG A 36 -4.57 -14.14 2.17
N GLN A 37 -3.75 -13.17 2.58
CA GLN A 37 -3.80 -12.57 3.91
C GLN A 37 -5.16 -11.90 4.18
N LEU A 38 -5.81 -11.35 3.15
CA LEU A 38 -7.16 -10.82 3.22
C LEU A 38 -8.24 -11.92 3.20
N GLY A 39 -7.90 -13.15 2.82
CA GLY A 39 -8.84 -14.26 2.67
C GLY A 39 -9.75 -14.13 1.45
N ILE A 40 -9.24 -13.57 0.36
CA ILE A 40 -9.94 -13.32 -0.90
C ILE A 40 -9.19 -13.95 -2.08
N GLY A 41 -9.86 -14.08 -3.21
CA GLY A 41 -9.23 -14.51 -4.47
C GLY A 41 -8.29 -13.43 -5.03
N MET A 42 -7.42 -13.82 -5.95
CA MET A 42 -6.60 -12.86 -6.70
C MET A 42 -7.45 -12.21 -7.80
N PRO A 43 -7.58 -10.87 -7.85
CA PRO A 43 -8.23 -10.18 -8.96
C PRO A 43 -7.38 -10.26 -10.23
N GLU A 44 -7.98 -9.98 -11.39
CA GLU A 44 -7.21 -9.73 -12.61
C GLU A 44 -6.41 -8.43 -12.51
N ASP A 45 -5.28 -8.38 -13.20
CA ASP A 45 -4.43 -7.19 -13.24
C ASP A 45 -5.15 -6.02 -13.91
N PHE A 46 -5.33 -4.91 -13.19
CA PHE A 46 -6.05 -3.73 -13.68
C PHE A 46 -5.40 -3.10 -14.93
N MET A 47 -4.10 -3.25 -15.12
CA MET A 47 -3.46 -2.80 -16.36
C MET A 47 -4.07 -3.43 -17.62
N ASN A 48 -4.71 -4.61 -17.51
CA ASN A 48 -5.37 -5.27 -18.64
C ASN A 48 -6.62 -4.52 -19.10
N TYR A 49 -7.26 -3.75 -18.22
CA TYR A 49 -8.34 -2.82 -18.59
C TYR A 49 -7.90 -1.81 -19.66
N LEU A 50 -6.62 -1.45 -19.65
CA LEU A 50 -6.01 -0.48 -20.58
C LEU A 50 -5.31 -1.16 -21.78
N GLY A 51 -5.51 -2.46 -21.98
CA GLY A 51 -4.90 -3.24 -23.07
C GLY A 51 -3.54 -3.84 -22.70
N GLY A 52 -3.24 -3.93 -21.40
CA GLY A 52 -2.03 -4.57 -20.86
C GLY A 52 -0.79 -3.69 -20.85
N LYS A 53 0.29 -4.26 -20.31
CA LYS A 53 1.56 -3.56 -20.03
C LYS A 53 2.17 -2.88 -21.27
N LYS A 54 2.13 -3.55 -22.43
CA LYS A 54 2.71 -3.02 -23.69
C LYS A 54 1.98 -1.75 -24.12
N THR A 55 0.65 -1.82 -24.22
CA THR A 55 -0.19 -0.69 -24.65
C THR A 55 -0.06 0.49 -23.67
N LEU A 56 -0.03 0.22 -22.37
CA LEU A 56 0.19 1.22 -21.35
C LEU A 56 1.57 1.88 -21.49
N GLY A 57 2.62 1.10 -21.71
CA GLY A 57 3.98 1.59 -21.95
C GLY A 57 4.10 2.48 -23.19
N GLU A 58 3.43 2.10 -24.28
CA GLU A 58 3.38 2.90 -25.53
C GLU A 58 2.68 4.26 -25.30
N LYS A 59 1.54 4.27 -24.59
CA LYS A 59 0.84 5.52 -24.23
C LYS A 59 1.70 6.44 -23.36
N LEU A 60 2.40 5.88 -22.37
CA LEU A 60 3.30 6.65 -21.51
C LEU A 60 4.46 7.25 -22.28
N MET A 61 5.06 6.49 -23.18
CA MET A 61 6.17 6.96 -24.01
C MET A 61 5.73 8.08 -24.97
N GLN A 62 4.56 7.97 -25.59
CA GLN A 62 4.00 9.01 -26.45
C GLN A 62 3.73 10.31 -25.66
N ALA A 63 3.17 10.20 -24.46
CA ALA A 63 2.91 11.37 -23.62
C ALA A 63 4.21 12.04 -23.17
N TYR A 64 5.23 11.28 -22.81
CA TYR A 64 6.56 11.81 -22.47
C TYR A 64 7.19 12.57 -23.65
N GLN A 65 7.11 12.03 -24.87
CA GLN A 65 7.65 12.66 -26.07
C GLN A 65 6.90 13.95 -26.46
N SER A 66 5.60 14.02 -26.16
CA SER A 66 4.79 15.21 -26.44
C SER A 66 4.90 16.30 -25.37
N GLY A 67 5.67 16.08 -24.30
CA GLY A 67 5.85 17.04 -23.20
C GLY A 67 4.58 17.25 -22.35
N GLY A 68 3.59 16.37 -22.48
CA GLY A 68 2.32 16.43 -21.77
C GLY A 68 2.27 15.54 -20.52
N ASN A 69 1.37 15.87 -19.59
CA ASN A 69 0.99 14.97 -18.52
C ASN A 69 0.22 13.79 -19.12
N THR A 70 0.62 12.57 -18.75
CA THR A 70 -0.08 11.37 -19.20
C THR A 70 -1.39 11.22 -18.44
N ILE A 71 -2.50 11.49 -19.12
CA ILE A 71 -3.82 11.13 -18.62
C ILE A 71 -4.06 9.68 -19.05
N ILE A 72 -4.05 8.77 -18.08
CA ILE A 72 -4.30 7.34 -18.30
C ILE A 72 -5.78 7.03 -18.12
N LEU A 73 -6.37 7.61 -17.06
CA LEU A 73 -7.80 7.55 -16.75
C LEU A 73 -8.35 8.97 -16.86
N GLU A 74 -9.31 9.16 -17.77
CA GLU A 74 -9.86 10.49 -18.06
C GLU A 74 -10.94 10.92 -17.07
N ASN A 75 -11.60 9.96 -16.43
CA ASN A 75 -12.73 10.22 -15.54
C ASN A 75 -12.33 10.06 -14.08
N LYS A 76 -13.08 10.74 -13.20
CA LYS A 76 -13.08 10.44 -11.77
C LYS A 76 -13.76 9.11 -11.52
N TRP A 77 -13.27 8.38 -10.53
CA TRP A 77 -13.69 7.02 -10.18
C TRP A 77 -14.05 6.93 -8.71
N LYS A 78 -15.19 6.34 -8.42
CA LYS A 78 -15.51 5.84 -7.08
C LYS A 78 -15.04 4.40 -6.95
N ILE A 79 -14.96 3.89 -5.73
CA ILE A 79 -14.63 2.48 -5.48
C ILE A 79 -15.60 1.55 -6.24
N SER A 80 -16.90 1.94 -6.33
CA SER A 80 -17.93 1.20 -7.05
C SER A 80 -17.79 1.19 -8.58
N ASP A 81 -17.00 2.10 -9.15
CA ASP A 81 -16.84 2.23 -10.61
C ASP A 81 -15.76 1.31 -11.16
N ILE A 82 -14.95 0.71 -10.26
CA ILE A 82 -13.92 -0.24 -10.66
C ILE A 82 -14.61 -1.53 -11.19
N PRO A 83 -14.33 -1.94 -12.45
CA PRO A 83 -15.02 -3.08 -13.02
C PRO A 83 -14.81 -4.37 -12.23
N GLU A 84 -15.85 -5.16 -12.08
CA GLU A 84 -15.85 -6.39 -11.26
C GLU A 84 -14.76 -7.41 -11.64
N ALA A 85 -14.35 -7.46 -12.91
CA ALA A 85 -13.27 -8.34 -13.35
C ALA A 85 -11.92 -8.02 -12.67
N TYR A 86 -11.72 -6.76 -12.27
CA TYR A 86 -10.46 -6.27 -11.69
C TYR A 86 -10.51 -6.09 -10.17
N THR A 87 -11.57 -6.57 -9.53
CA THR A 87 -11.71 -6.49 -8.08
C THR A 87 -12.25 -7.79 -7.51
N VAL A 88 -11.87 -8.09 -6.27
CA VAL A 88 -12.50 -9.15 -5.48
C VAL A 88 -12.93 -8.55 -4.14
N LYS A 89 -14.16 -8.89 -3.71
CA LYS A 89 -14.77 -8.33 -2.51
C LYS A 89 -15.09 -9.42 -1.48
N LYS A 90 -14.85 -9.10 -0.19
CA LYS A 90 -15.29 -9.89 0.96
C LYS A 90 -15.76 -8.94 2.06
N GLY A 91 -17.05 -8.93 2.35
CA GLY A 91 -17.64 -7.93 3.27
C GLY A 91 -17.39 -6.51 2.78
N ASN A 92 -16.85 -5.66 3.65
CA ASN A 92 -16.51 -4.27 3.33
C ASN A 92 -15.10 -4.09 2.75
N ILE A 93 -14.36 -5.16 2.50
CA ILE A 93 -13.03 -5.10 1.88
C ILE A 93 -13.16 -5.43 0.40
N GLN A 94 -12.66 -4.55 -0.45
CA GLN A 94 -12.47 -4.75 -1.88
C GLN A 94 -10.98 -4.66 -2.18
N MET A 95 -10.46 -5.55 -3.00
CA MET A 95 -9.04 -5.52 -3.42
C MET A 95 -8.96 -5.44 -4.92
N MET A 96 -7.99 -4.68 -5.41
CA MET A 96 -7.54 -4.68 -6.80
C MET A 96 -6.01 -4.82 -6.87
N ALA A 97 -5.49 -5.38 -7.95
CA ALA A 97 -4.08 -5.40 -8.27
C ALA A 97 -3.81 -4.50 -9.48
N ILE A 98 -2.83 -3.61 -9.39
CA ILE A 98 -2.46 -2.73 -10.51
C ILE A 98 -1.89 -3.55 -11.66
N GLY A 99 -1.00 -4.48 -11.33
CA GLY A 99 -0.38 -5.42 -12.25
C GLY A 99 0.71 -6.22 -11.57
N LYS A 100 0.97 -7.40 -12.09
CA LYS A 100 2.00 -8.32 -11.56
C LYS A 100 3.02 -8.66 -12.65
N ILE A 101 4.22 -9.05 -12.21
CA ILE A 101 5.23 -9.62 -13.08
C ILE A 101 5.03 -11.15 -13.05
N HIS A 102 4.48 -11.69 -14.14
CA HIS A 102 4.15 -13.12 -14.23
C HIS A 102 5.26 -13.94 -14.88
N ALA A 103 6.14 -13.33 -15.68
CA ALA A 103 7.19 -14.04 -16.41
C ALA A 103 8.52 -13.29 -16.43
N PHE A 104 9.59 -14.06 -16.58
CA PHE A 104 10.94 -13.50 -16.76
C PHE A 104 11.01 -12.69 -18.05
N GLY A 105 11.58 -11.48 -17.98
CA GLY A 105 11.77 -10.62 -19.17
C GLY A 105 10.57 -9.73 -19.52
N GLU A 106 9.54 -9.65 -18.69
CA GLU A 106 8.39 -8.75 -18.91
C GLU A 106 8.71 -7.25 -18.84
N GLY A 107 9.95 -6.90 -18.55
CA GLY A 107 10.44 -5.52 -18.54
C GLY A 107 10.15 -4.75 -17.26
N CYS A 108 10.31 -3.43 -17.31
CA CYS A 108 10.20 -2.52 -16.15
C CYS A 108 8.77 -2.43 -15.59
N ALA A 109 8.64 -2.27 -14.28
CA ALA A 109 7.39 -1.98 -13.58
C ALA A 109 6.94 -0.50 -13.67
N CYS A 110 7.71 0.37 -14.32
CA CYS A 110 7.41 1.80 -14.42
C CYS A 110 5.98 2.13 -14.93
N PRO A 111 5.41 1.41 -15.92
CA PRO A 111 4.02 1.64 -16.34
C PRO A 111 2.99 1.36 -15.24
N MET A 112 3.24 0.38 -14.36
CA MET A 112 2.34 0.05 -13.27
C MET A 112 2.32 1.15 -12.22
N GLY A 113 3.49 1.71 -11.84
CA GLY A 113 3.57 2.85 -10.93
C GLY A 113 2.85 4.09 -11.46
N ALA A 114 3.02 4.40 -12.77
CA ALA A 114 2.30 5.51 -13.40
C ALA A 114 0.78 5.29 -13.41
N LEU A 115 0.32 4.04 -13.63
CA LEU A 115 -1.10 3.69 -13.54
C LEU A 115 -1.62 3.84 -12.10
N ALA A 116 -0.89 3.35 -11.11
CA ALA A 116 -1.27 3.48 -9.69
C ALA A 116 -1.42 4.96 -9.30
N LYS A 117 -0.43 5.81 -9.62
CA LYS A 117 -0.48 7.26 -9.41
C LYS A 117 -1.72 7.87 -10.06
N ASN A 118 -1.94 7.56 -11.34
CA ASN A 118 -3.06 8.13 -12.10
C ASN A 118 -4.42 7.69 -11.54
N LEU A 119 -4.56 6.41 -11.14
CA LEU A 119 -5.75 5.90 -10.49
C LEU A 119 -6.04 6.68 -9.19
N LEU A 120 -5.07 6.74 -8.28
CA LEU A 120 -5.23 7.40 -6.98
C LEU A 120 -5.61 8.88 -7.12
N ASN A 121 -4.97 9.60 -8.04
CA ASN A 121 -5.30 11.02 -8.32
C ASN A 121 -6.71 11.22 -8.92
N ASN A 122 -7.30 10.16 -9.44
CA ASN A 122 -8.65 10.19 -10.00
C ASN A 122 -9.70 9.52 -9.12
N MET A 123 -9.33 8.93 -7.98
CA MET A 123 -10.30 8.40 -7.02
C MET A 123 -11.09 9.53 -6.34
N GLU A 124 -12.40 9.34 -6.25
CA GLU A 124 -13.30 10.14 -5.41
C GLU A 124 -13.77 9.29 -4.24
N THR A 125 -13.41 9.72 -3.04
CA THR A 125 -13.76 9.05 -1.79
C THR A 125 -14.76 9.87 -0.99
N THR A 126 -15.53 9.19 -0.15
CA THR A 126 -16.39 9.79 0.88
C THR A 126 -15.74 9.60 2.25
N SER A 127 -16.33 10.17 3.30
CA SER A 127 -15.87 9.96 4.68
C SER A 127 -16.03 8.51 5.18
N GLU A 128 -16.73 7.66 4.44
CA GLU A 128 -16.91 6.24 4.75
C GLU A 128 -15.92 5.35 3.99
N ASP A 129 -15.12 5.92 3.10
CA ASP A 129 -14.20 5.17 2.23
C ASP A 129 -12.76 5.33 2.71
N ILE A 130 -12.01 4.24 2.69
CA ILE A 130 -10.57 4.23 2.96
C ILE A 130 -9.86 3.43 1.86
N ILE A 131 -8.75 3.99 1.36
CA ILE A 131 -7.91 3.32 0.37
C ILE A 131 -6.54 3.02 1.00
N PHE A 132 -6.19 1.74 1.11
CA PHE A 132 -4.84 1.31 1.44
C PHE A 132 -4.09 0.94 0.17
N VAL A 133 -2.88 1.47 0.00
CA VAL A 133 -2.01 1.15 -1.13
C VAL A 133 -0.81 0.37 -0.62
N ASP A 134 -0.72 -0.91 -0.96
CA ASP A 134 0.45 -1.74 -0.66
C ASP A 134 1.48 -1.59 -1.78
N THR A 135 2.66 -1.10 -1.43
CA THR A 135 3.73 -0.81 -2.39
C THR A 135 4.92 -1.73 -2.17
N GLU A 136 5.73 -1.92 -3.20
CA GLU A 136 7.04 -2.56 -3.07
C GLU A 136 7.93 -1.82 -2.04
N ALA A 137 8.96 -2.49 -1.55
CA ALA A 137 9.95 -1.87 -0.66
C ALA A 137 10.91 -0.99 -1.47
N GLY A 138 11.32 0.15 -0.89
CA GLY A 138 12.38 0.95 -1.45
C GLY A 138 11.98 2.39 -1.80
N ILE A 139 12.97 3.16 -2.23
CA ILE A 139 12.85 4.57 -2.60
C ILE A 139 12.24 4.73 -4.00
N GLU A 140 12.30 3.68 -4.81
CA GLU A 140 11.87 3.71 -6.22
C GLU A 140 10.40 4.10 -6.38
N HIS A 141 9.54 3.72 -5.42
CA HIS A 141 8.13 4.10 -5.45
C HIS A 141 7.92 5.59 -5.30
N PHE A 142 8.69 6.27 -4.44
CA PHE A 142 8.68 7.73 -4.35
C PHE A 142 9.10 8.38 -5.67
N GLY A 143 10.03 7.75 -6.40
CA GLY A 143 10.39 8.20 -7.75
C GLY A 143 9.27 8.02 -8.79
N ARG A 144 8.29 7.15 -8.52
CA ARG A 144 7.12 6.91 -9.39
C ARG A 144 5.93 7.82 -9.03
N GLY A 145 5.97 8.48 -7.86
CA GLY A 145 4.98 9.48 -7.42
C GLY A 145 3.64 8.89 -6.99
N VAL A 146 3.58 7.61 -6.60
CA VAL A 146 2.35 6.97 -6.09
C VAL A 146 1.86 7.69 -4.83
N GLU A 147 2.78 8.14 -3.98
CA GLU A 147 2.52 8.89 -2.75
C GLU A 147 1.82 10.23 -2.98
N GLU A 148 1.93 10.82 -4.17
CA GLU A 148 1.25 12.09 -4.48
C GLU A 148 -0.28 11.96 -4.37
N GLY A 149 -0.82 10.78 -4.70
CA GLY A 149 -2.25 10.47 -4.60
C GLY A 149 -2.71 10.02 -3.21
N CYS A 150 -1.81 9.96 -2.21
CA CYS A 150 -2.14 9.52 -0.85
C CYS A 150 -2.21 10.73 0.10
N ASP A 151 -3.08 10.66 1.12
CA ASP A 151 -3.19 11.71 2.15
C ASP A 151 -2.08 11.58 3.19
N LEU A 152 -1.69 10.35 3.51
CA LEU A 152 -0.60 10.06 4.43
C LEU A 152 0.20 8.82 4.01
N ILE A 153 1.41 8.70 4.56
CA ILE A 153 2.32 7.58 4.32
C ILE A 153 2.54 6.85 5.65
N LEU A 154 2.32 5.52 5.63
CA LEU A 154 2.69 4.64 6.74
C LEU A 154 3.93 3.84 6.34
N MET A 155 5.05 4.12 6.96
CA MET A 155 6.28 3.37 6.74
C MET A 155 6.43 2.26 7.78
N ILE A 156 6.55 1.03 7.33
CA ILE A 156 6.71 -0.15 8.18
C ILE A 156 8.21 -0.44 8.32
N LEU A 157 8.72 -0.33 9.54
CA LEU A 157 10.11 -0.52 9.89
C LEU A 157 10.30 -1.85 10.62
N ASP A 158 11.25 -2.64 10.17
CA ASP A 158 11.75 -3.81 10.90
C ASP A 158 13.08 -3.46 11.60
N PRO A 159 13.55 -4.25 12.58
CA PRO A 159 14.77 -3.98 13.34
C PRO A 159 16.03 -4.33 12.53
N SER A 160 16.17 -3.71 11.34
CA SER A 160 17.35 -3.84 10.48
C SER A 160 18.00 -2.50 10.22
N TYR A 161 19.31 -2.50 10.04
CA TYR A 161 20.08 -1.29 9.71
C TYR A 161 19.54 -0.62 8.43
N GLU A 162 19.24 -1.41 7.41
CA GLU A 162 18.73 -0.92 6.13
C GLU A 162 17.36 -0.24 6.29
N SER A 163 16.47 -0.81 7.09
CA SER A 163 15.14 -0.24 7.35
C SER A 163 15.25 1.13 8.01
N ILE A 164 16.15 1.24 8.99
CA ILE A 164 16.41 2.49 9.71
C ILE A 164 17.03 3.55 8.78
N ARG A 165 18.03 3.18 7.99
CA ARG A 165 18.64 4.10 7.01
C ARG A 165 17.65 4.58 5.97
N LEU A 166 16.77 3.68 5.53
CA LEU A 166 15.72 4.00 4.58
C LEU A 166 14.71 5.01 5.16
N SER A 167 14.41 4.93 6.47
CA SER A 167 13.45 5.83 7.13
C SER A 167 13.88 7.29 7.07
N GLU A 168 15.17 7.58 7.25
CA GLU A 168 15.71 8.93 7.13
C GLU A 168 15.48 9.50 5.71
N LYS A 169 15.76 8.67 4.71
CA LYS A 169 15.59 9.07 3.31
C LYS A 169 14.14 9.27 2.91
N ILE A 170 13.27 8.37 3.35
CA ILE A 170 11.82 8.47 3.09
C ILE A 170 11.24 9.72 3.77
N LYS A 171 11.71 10.05 4.99
CA LYS A 171 11.30 11.28 5.69
C LYS A 171 11.62 12.53 4.85
N GLU A 172 12.84 12.65 4.34
CA GLU A 172 13.22 13.76 3.46
C GLU A 172 12.35 13.85 2.20
N LEU A 173 12.01 12.71 1.60
CA LEU A 173 11.20 12.67 0.40
C LEU A 173 9.73 13.03 0.68
N ALA A 174 9.17 12.53 1.78
CA ALA A 174 7.81 12.86 2.23
C ALA A 174 7.68 14.36 2.52
N GLU A 175 8.64 14.95 3.23
CA GLU A 175 8.70 16.40 3.50
C GLU A 175 8.72 17.21 2.19
N LYS A 176 9.56 16.81 1.22
CA LYS A 176 9.62 17.46 -0.09
C LYS A 176 8.32 17.34 -0.89
N ALA A 177 7.62 16.23 -0.73
CA ALA A 177 6.32 16.00 -1.36
C ALA A 177 5.15 16.64 -0.59
N GLY A 178 5.41 17.27 0.58
CA GLY A 178 4.37 17.84 1.44
C GLY A 178 3.44 16.78 2.04
N LYS A 179 3.93 15.55 2.24
CA LYS A 179 3.14 14.43 2.75
C LYS A 179 3.48 14.13 4.21
N THR A 180 2.45 13.83 4.99
CA THR A 180 2.61 13.37 6.37
C THR A 180 3.10 11.93 6.38
N LEU A 181 4.16 11.66 7.17
CA LEU A 181 4.77 10.35 7.32
C LEU A 181 4.66 9.88 8.76
N TYR A 182 4.17 8.65 8.95
CA TYR A 182 4.20 7.96 10.24
C TYR A 182 4.91 6.61 10.12
N PHE A 183 5.38 6.12 11.26
CA PHE A 183 6.09 4.85 11.39
C PHE A 183 5.28 3.84 12.18
N ILE A 184 5.33 2.59 11.74
CA ILE A 184 4.94 1.42 12.52
C ILE A 184 6.17 0.54 12.66
N LEU A 185 6.65 0.36 13.89
CA LEU A 185 7.75 -0.54 14.19
C LEU A 185 7.21 -1.97 14.19
N ASN A 186 7.80 -2.86 13.43
CA ASN A 186 7.26 -4.20 13.24
C ASN A 186 8.33 -5.27 13.54
N ARG A 187 7.90 -6.37 14.13
CA ARG A 187 8.74 -7.56 14.42
C ARG A 187 9.93 -7.28 15.34
N ALA A 188 9.87 -6.24 16.15
CA ALA A 188 10.94 -5.91 17.08
C ALA A 188 10.63 -6.43 18.48
N ASP A 189 11.64 -6.96 19.16
CA ASP A 189 11.60 -7.21 20.58
C ASP A 189 11.80 -5.90 21.38
N LYS A 190 11.72 -5.98 22.69
CA LYS A 190 11.86 -4.79 23.55
C LYS A 190 13.14 -4.01 23.32
N THR A 191 14.26 -4.70 23.09
CA THR A 191 15.57 -4.08 22.85
C THR A 191 15.60 -3.41 21.47
N GLY A 192 15.09 -4.09 20.45
CA GLY A 192 14.97 -3.54 19.10
C GLY A 192 14.06 -2.31 19.05
N ILE A 193 12.89 -2.35 19.72
CA ILE A 193 11.98 -1.21 19.84
C ILE A 193 12.70 0.00 20.47
N GLN A 194 13.39 -0.21 21.58
CA GLN A 194 14.12 0.87 22.25
C GLN A 194 15.15 1.51 21.31
N PHE A 195 15.97 0.71 20.65
CA PHE A 195 16.96 1.18 19.68
C PHE A 195 16.32 1.95 18.52
N MET A 196 15.24 1.42 17.92
CA MET A 196 14.52 2.07 16.84
C MET A 196 13.93 3.41 17.29
N LEU A 197 13.34 3.48 18.48
CA LEU A 197 12.80 4.70 19.07
C LEU A 197 13.88 5.76 19.40
N GLU A 198 15.12 5.38 19.56
CA GLU A 198 16.25 6.32 19.72
C GLU A 198 16.71 6.93 18.38
N THR A 199 16.39 6.26 17.29
CA THR A 199 16.85 6.62 15.94
C THR A 199 15.79 7.35 15.12
N VAL A 200 14.51 6.92 15.23
CA VAL A 200 13.41 7.57 14.51
C VAL A 200 12.72 8.63 15.38
N ASP A 201 12.04 9.55 14.74
CA ASP A 201 11.22 10.56 15.43
C ASP A 201 10.02 9.90 16.12
N LYS A 202 10.11 9.80 17.46
CA LYS A 202 9.10 9.14 18.30
C LYS A 202 7.69 9.72 18.15
N THR A 203 7.59 11.01 17.81
CA THR A 203 6.30 11.69 17.66
C THR A 203 5.55 11.24 16.42
N HIS A 204 6.24 10.60 15.50
CA HIS A 204 5.69 10.00 14.28
C HIS A 204 5.54 8.48 14.35
N VAL A 205 5.80 7.84 15.50
CA VAL A 205 5.59 6.41 15.69
C VAL A 205 4.19 6.16 16.22
N LEU A 206 3.34 5.52 15.41
CA LEU A 206 1.96 5.20 15.79
C LEU A 206 1.86 3.94 16.66
N ALA A 207 2.67 2.93 16.37
CA ALA A 207 2.66 1.68 17.11
C ALA A 207 3.96 0.89 16.95
N SER A 208 4.13 -0.06 17.88
CA SER A 208 5.18 -1.10 17.81
C SER A 208 4.52 -2.46 17.84
N VAL A 209 4.46 -3.13 16.69
CA VAL A 209 3.84 -4.44 16.52
C VAL A 209 4.88 -5.53 16.80
N PRO A 210 4.68 -6.38 17.82
CA PRO A 210 5.63 -7.43 18.16
C PRO A 210 5.66 -8.54 17.10
N LEU A 211 6.66 -9.40 17.22
CA LEU A 211 6.66 -10.66 16.48
C LEU A 211 5.53 -11.56 17.02
N ASP A 212 4.59 -11.91 16.15
CA ASP A 212 3.45 -12.74 16.49
C ASP A 212 3.55 -14.10 15.77
N ALA A 213 3.37 -15.18 16.53
CA ALA A 213 3.53 -16.55 16.04
C ALA A 213 2.42 -16.97 15.07
N ASP A 214 1.19 -16.49 15.26
CA ASP A 214 0.07 -16.82 14.38
C ASP A 214 0.16 -16.06 13.07
N ILE A 215 0.60 -14.80 13.10
CA ILE A 215 0.91 -14.03 11.89
C ILE A 215 2.03 -14.70 11.11
N PHE A 216 3.10 -15.11 11.81
CA PHE A 216 4.22 -15.80 11.18
C PHE A 216 3.75 -17.11 10.53
N ARG A 217 2.97 -17.92 11.25
CA ARG A 217 2.41 -19.18 10.74
C ARG A 217 1.52 -18.94 9.52
N ALA A 218 0.57 -18.02 9.61
CA ALA A 218 -0.33 -17.70 8.50
C ALA A 218 0.45 -17.26 7.25
N GLY A 219 1.49 -16.44 7.43
CA GLY A 219 2.39 -16.04 6.33
C GLY A 219 3.16 -17.20 5.71
N LEU A 220 3.59 -18.17 6.53
CA LEU A 220 4.34 -19.34 6.06
C LEU A 220 3.49 -20.31 5.24
N VAL A 221 2.23 -20.54 5.63
CA VAL A 221 1.33 -21.47 4.96
C VAL A 221 0.40 -20.80 3.94
N GLY A 222 0.42 -19.47 3.85
CA GLY A 222 -0.40 -18.71 2.92
C GLY A 222 -1.89 -18.65 3.30
N GLU A 223 -2.18 -18.68 4.59
CA GLU A 223 -3.53 -18.58 5.13
C GLU A 223 -3.98 -17.13 5.34
N GLU A 224 -5.30 -16.97 5.52
CA GLU A 224 -5.90 -15.69 5.90
C GLU A 224 -5.43 -15.26 7.30
N LEU A 225 -5.13 -13.97 7.45
CA LEU A 225 -4.86 -13.38 8.76
C LEU A 225 -6.15 -13.21 9.56
N SER A 226 -6.29 -13.94 10.66
CA SER A 226 -7.44 -13.87 11.58
C SER A 226 -7.08 -13.26 12.94
N VAL A 227 -5.85 -12.78 13.09
CA VAL A 227 -5.33 -12.21 14.33
C VAL A 227 -5.80 -10.77 14.48
N GLU A 228 -6.22 -10.40 15.67
CA GLU A 228 -6.50 -9.04 16.09
C GLU A 228 -5.40 -8.60 17.07
N LEU A 229 -4.71 -7.52 16.74
CA LEU A 229 -3.65 -6.97 17.57
C LEU A 229 -4.06 -5.61 18.15
N PRO A 230 -3.94 -5.40 19.46
CA PRO A 230 -4.24 -4.11 20.08
C PRO A 230 -3.46 -2.95 19.45
N GLU A 231 -2.24 -3.20 19.00
CA GLU A 231 -1.39 -2.22 18.33
C GLU A 231 -1.99 -1.77 17.00
N ILE A 232 -2.57 -2.69 16.23
CA ILE A 232 -3.24 -2.39 14.95
C ILE A 232 -4.56 -1.64 15.21
N GLU A 233 -5.32 -2.03 16.23
CA GLU A 233 -6.53 -1.31 16.63
C GLU A 233 -6.21 0.12 17.05
N SER A 234 -5.12 0.33 17.80
CA SER A 234 -4.63 1.67 18.18
C SER A 234 -4.24 2.52 16.97
N VAL A 235 -3.58 1.93 15.97
CA VAL A 235 -3.28 2.65 14.71
C VAL A 235 -4.56 3.03 13.99
N ALA A 236 -5.52 2.10 13.88
CA ALA A 236 -6.80 2.37 13.24
C ALA A 236 -7.57 3.51 13.94
N ASP A 237 -7.59 3.52 15.29
CA ASP A 237 -8.19 4.60 16.08
C ASP A 237 -7.48 5.95 15.83
N SER A 238 -6.16 5.94 15.71
CA SER A 238 -5.37 7.14 15.42
C SER A 238 -5.68 7.68 14.02
N LEU A 239 -5.82 6.82 13.02
CA LEU A 239 -6.19 7.21 11.67
C LEU A 239 -7.57 7.87 11.61
N VAL A 240 -8.54 7.35 12.36
CA VAL A 240 -9.91 7.91 12.41
C VAL A 240 -9.95 9.23 13.20
N SER A 241 -9.28 9.30 14.36
CA SER A 241 -9.37 10.44 15.27
C SER A 241 -8.44 11.61 14.93
N GLY A 242 -7.39 11.36 14.18
CA GLY A 242 -6.33 12.31 13.91
C GLY A 242 -6.60 13.32 12.80
N ASN A 243 -7.82 13.44 12.29
CA ASN A 243 -8.15 14.26 11.11
C ASN A 243 -7.29 13.93 9.85
N TYR A 244 -6.89 12.68 9.72
CA TYR A 244 -6.17 12.18 8.55
C TYR A 244 -7.12 11.60 7.49
N LEU A 245 -8.40 11.49 7.83
CA LEU A 245 -9.48 10.99 6.99
C LEU A 245 -10.52 12.08 6.75
#